data_9253bba8b0d73ba8c09676e4de999770
#
_entry.id   9253bba8b0d73ba8c09676e4de999770
#
_cell.length_a   1.000
_cell.length_b   1.000
_cell.length_c   1.000
_cell.angle_alpha   90.00
_cell.angle_beta   90.00
_cell.angle_gamma   90.00
#
_symmetry.space_group_name_H-M   'P 1'
#
loop_
_entity.id
_entity.type
_entity.pdbx_description
1 polymer ?
#
loop_
_entity_poly.entity_id
_entity_poly.type
_entity_poly.pdbx_seq_one_letter_code
_entity_poly.pdbx_strand_id
1 'polypeptide(L)'
;MTDSQPPSPDPTPVPVGLIAPPDVEDRRSKWFFMRRVPAWGLSREWTRPPDDQYERELIEEGFIAPSLLGDSMSAELDADIRELDQHLLPHFWRMNQQARFFQNRYYQYQWAFILSAFLTTALAAVNVFLYAQGWTGHRGTIVGTLQWTELLGFLTAVISGIAAAVSFLDANQTPQKRWYKARVQAETLRSMYFLFLARQAPFDSPNQRERVQRMREKVIEVLRETRPLEKP
;
A
#
# COMPACT_ATOMS: atom_id res chain seq x y z
N MET A 1 28.09 66.83 -19.29
CA MET A 1 27.14 66.48 -18.26
C MET A 1 26.51 65.14 -18.63
N THR A 2 27.10 64.06 -18.16
CA THR A 2 26.64 62.69 -18.41
C THR A 2 25.82 62.25 -17.22
N ASP A 3 24.53 62.14 -17.46
CA ASP A 3 23.56 61.70 -16.47
C ASP A 3 23.76 60.18 -16.19
N SER A 4 24.31 59.89 -15.01
CA SER A 4 24.52 58.49 -14.55
C SER A 4 23.23 58.01 -13.88
N GLN A 5 22.44 57.24 -14.62
CA GLN A 5 21.25 56.58 -14.11
C GLN A 5 21.68 55.49 -13.03
N PRO A 6 21.08 55.49 -11.83
CA PRO A 6 21.42 54.53 -10.81
C PRO A 6 20.95 53.10 -11.25
N PRO A 7 21.66 52.04 -10.89
CA PRO A 7 21.30 50.66 -11.23
C PRO A 7 19.96 50.30 -10.58
N SER A 8 19.08 49.68 -11.36
CA SER A 8 17.80 49.15 -10.87
C SER A 8 18.04 48.09 -9.77
N PRO A 9 17.23 48.08 -8.70
CA PRO A 9 17.40 47.08 -7.64
C PRO A 9 17.13 45.68 -8.18
N ASP A 10 18.03 44.76 -7.83
CA ASP A 10 17.89 43.33 -8.11
C ASP A 10 16.54 42.81 -7.62
N PRO A 11 15.83 41.97 -8.41
CA PRO A 11 14.60 41.36 -7.97
C PRO A 11 14.91 40.46 -6.77
N THR A 12 14.42 40.82 -5.60
CA THR A 12 14.44 40.00 -4.39
C THR A 12 13.85 38.63 -4.74
N PRO A 13 14.55 37.52 -4.45
CA PRO A 13 14.00 36.19 -4.68
C PRO A 13 12.74 36.05 -3.82
N VAL A 14 11.60 35.86 -4.48
CA VAL A 14 10.35 35.50 -3.82
C VAL A 14 10.61 34.19 -3.10
N PRO A 15 10.43 34.10 -1.76
CA PRO A 15 10.53 32.83 -1.08
C PRO A 15 9.45 31.92 -1.68
N VAL A 16 9.89 30.89 -2.40
CA VAL A 16 9.02 29.77 -2.78
C VAL A 16 8.61 29.17 -1.44
N GLY A 17 7.43 29.57 -0.96
CA GLY A 17 6.81 28.97 0.20
C GLY A 17 6.68 27.50 -0.08
N LEU A 18 7.61 26.70 0.45
CA LEU A 18 7.42 25.28 0.62
C LEU A 18 6.12 25.15 1.43
N ILE A 19 5.03 24.88 0.72
CA ILE A 19 3.80 24.41 1.33
C ILE A 19 4.20 23.08 1.96
N ALA A 20 4.56 23.12 3.24
CA ALA A 20 4.80 21.91 4.02
C ALA A 20 3.51 21.09 3.90
N PRO A 21 3.59 19.84 3.43
CA PRO A 21 2.41 19.02 3.32
C PRO A 21 1.77 18.94 4.71
N PRO A 22 0.45 19.20 4.82
CA PRO A 22 -0.22 19.21 6.11
C PRO A 22 -0.03 17.84 6.77
N ASP A 23 0.46 17.84 8.00
CA ASP A 23 0.47 16.72 8.95
C ASP A 23 1.22 15.42 8.60
N VAL A 24 2.41 15.51 8.03
CA VAL A 24 3.31 14.34 8.00
C VAL A 24 3.83 13.99 9.42
N GLU A 25 3.90 14.95 10.33
CA GLU A 25 4.42 14.70 11.68
C GLU A 25 3.45 13.96 12.60
N ASP A 26 2.14 14.15 12.48
CA ASP A 26 1.17 13.48 13.38
C ASP A 26 0.99 11.99 13.08
N ARG A 27 1.38 11.53 11.90
CA ARG A 27 1.38 10.10 11.55
C ARG A 27 2.54 9.32 12.13
N ARG A 28 3.64 9.95 12.55
CA ARG A 28 4.82 9.25 13.10
C ARG A 28 4.68 8.86 14.58
N SER A 29 3.81 9.51 15.34
CA SER A 29 3.69 9.29 16.79
C SER A 29 2.78 8.13 17.18
N LYS A 30 1.92 7.63 16.28
CA LYS A 30 1.06 6.47 16.59
C LYS A 30 1.88 5.19 16.57
N TRP A 31 2.00 4.56 17.69
CA TRP A 31 2.69 3.31 18.02
C TRP A 31 2.97 2.43 16.80
N PHE A 32 4.24 2.13 16.55
CA PHE A 32 4.75 1.33 15.43
C PHE A 32 3.96 0.03 15.20
N PHE A 33 3.43 -0.58 16.27
CA PHE A 33 2.60 -1.78 16.22
C PHE A 33 1.18 -1.53 15.71
N MET A 34 0.55 -0.40 16.04
CA MET A 34 -0.83 -0.11 15.58
C MET A 34 -0.91 0.23 14.09
N ARG A 35 0.16 0.70 13.49
CA ARG A 35 0.23 1.05 12.07
C ARG A 35 0.14 -0.17 11.14
N ARG A 36 0.26 -1.39 11.69
CA ARG A 36 0.24 -2.67 10.97
C ARG A 36 -0.95 -3.55 11.31
N VAL A 37 -1.96 -3.00 11.95
CA VAL A 37 -3.21 -3.74 12.18
C VAL A 37 -3.93 -3.88 10.83
N PRO A 38 -4.20 -5.11 10.39
CA PRO A 38 -4.86 -5.33 9.12
C PRO A 38 -6.29 -4.79 9.16
N ALA A 39 -6.71 -4.12 8.08
CA ALA A 39 -8.10 -3.77 7.88
C ALA A 39 -8.90 -5.02 7.49
N TRP A 40 -10.02 -5.25 8.18
CA TRP A 40 -10.95 -6.32 7.85
C TRP A 40 -11.96 -5.77 6.83
N GLY A 41 -12.15 -6.46 5.70
CA GLY A 41 -13.18 -6.11 4.72
C GLY A 41 -12.71 -5.28 3.51
N LEU A 42 -11.42 -5.22 3.21
CA LEU A 42 -10.96 -4.63 1.95
C LEU A 42 -11.54 -5.42 0.76
N SER A 43 -12.24 -4.70 -0.12
CA SER A 43 -12.78 -5.28 -1.35
C SER A 43 -11.65 -5.75 -2.29
N ARG A 44 -11.91 -6.84 -2.99
CA ARG A 44 -11.05 -7.31 -4.09
C ARG A 44 -11.40 -6.61 -5.42
N GLU A 45 -12.47 -5.86 -5.43
CA GLU A 45 -12.93 -5.12 -6.60
C GLU A 45 -12.17 -3.80 -6.69
N TRP A 46 -11.39 -3.65 -7.74
CA TRP A 46 -10.61 -2.44 -8.02
C TRP A 46 -11.29 -1.64 -9.13
N THR A 47 -12.52 -1.25 -8.86
CA THR A 47 -13.28 -0.31 -9.71
C THR A 47 -12.86 1.10 -9.36
N ARG A 48 -12.70 1.94 -10.38
CA ARG A 48 -12.37 3.36 -10.17
C ARG A 48 -13.44 4.00 -9.28
N PRO A 49 -13.06 4.64 -8.17
CA PRO A 49 -14.00 5.35 -7.32
C PRO A 49 -14.58 6.58 -8.04
N PRO A 50 -15.59 7.27 -7.48
CA PRO A 50 -16.04 8.56 -7.95
C PRO A 50 -14.87 9.54 -8.14
N ASP A 51 -14.99 10.45 -9.11
CA ASP A 51 -13.87 11.30 -9.54
C ASP A 51 -13.29 12.15 -8.40
N ASP A 52 -14.11 12.64 -7.48
CA ASP A 52 -13.69 13.43 -6.31
C ASP A 52 -12.85 12.60 -5.30
N GLN A 53 -13.15 11.32 -5.14
CA GLN A 53 -12.36 10.42 -4.30
C GLN A 53 -11.07 10.01 -5.03
N TYR A 54 -11.16 9.74 -6.32
CA TYR A 54 -10.02 9.36 -7.15
C TYR A 54 -8.96 10.46 -7.17
N GLU A 55 -9.36 11.71 -7.40
CA GLU A 55 -8.46 12.85 -7.38
C GLU A 55 -7.79 13.06 -6.02
N ARG A 56 -8.55 12.95 -4.92
CA ARG A 56 -7.98 13.04 -3.56
C ARG A 56 -6.91 11.98 -3.32
N GLU A 57 -7.18 10.72 -3.70
CA GLU A 57 -6.20 9.64 -3.56
C GLU A 57 -4.94 9.90 -4.39
N LEU A 58 -5.06 10.46 -5.60
CA LEU A 58 -3.92 10.84 -6.42
C LEU A 58 -3.10 11.97 -5.80
N ILE A 59 -3.76 13.00 -5.26
CA ILE A 59 -3.09 14.12 -4.56
C ILE A 59 -2.34 13.61 -3.32
N GLU A 60 -2.93 12.72 -2.53
CA GLU A 60 -2.28 12.08 -1.39
C GLU A 60 -1.04 11.28 -1.78
N GLU A 61 -1.02 10.69 -2.97
CA GLU A 61 0.13 9.99 -3.52
C GLU A 61 1.14 10.95 -4.20
N GLY A 62 0.86 12.26 -4.24
CA GLY A 62 1.75 13.30 -4.76
C GLY A 62 1.66 13.53 -6.26
N PHE A 63 0.56 13.14 -6.90
CA PHE A 63 0.28 13.50 -8.29
C PHE A 63 -0.43 14.86 -8.39
N ILE A 64 -0.29 15.49 -9.55
CA ILE A 64 -1.00 16.73 -9.85
C ILE A 64 -2.37 16.34 -10.41
N ALA A 65 -3.44 16.70 -9.71
CA ALA A 65 -4.78 16.47 -10.22
C ALA A 65 -5.16 17.54 -11.25
N PRO A 66 -5.92 17.19 -12.31
CA PRO A 66 -6.40 18.15 -13.29
C PRO A 66 -7.17 19.33 -12.68
N SER A 67 -7.89 19.10 -11.57
CA SER A 67 -8.63 20.14 -10.83
C SER A 67 -7.76 21.21 -10.17
N LEU A 68 -6.47 20.91 -9.93
CA LEU A 68 -5.51 21.87 -9.35
C LEU A 68 -4.87 22.77 -10.42
N LEU A 69 -5.15 22.51 -11.70
CA LEU A 69 -4.62 23.28 -12.81
C LEU A 69 -5.39 24.61 -12.89
N GLY A 70 -4.80 25.68 -12.35
CA GLY A 70 -5.34 27.03 -12.50
C GLY A 70 -5.06 27.61 -13.89
N ASP A 71 -5.76 28.69 -14.23
CA ASP A 71 -5.63 29.42 -15.51
C ASP A 71 -4.20 29.93 -15.82
N SER A 72 -3.29 29.84 -14.87
CA SER A 72 -1.90 30.34 -15.00
C SER A 72 -0.90 29.31 -15.55
N MET A 73 -1.31 28.05 -15.76
CA MET A 73 -0.39 27.02 -16.28
C MET A 73 -0.28 27.05 -17.80
N SER A 74 0.86 26.62 -18.33
CA SER A 74 1.04 26.53 -19.77
C SER A 74 0.08 25.51 -20.38
N ALA A 75 -0.53 25.82 -21.52
CA ALA A 75 -1.44 24.92 -22.23
C ALA A 75 -0.79 23.56 -22.58
N GLU A 76 0.54 23.53 -22.73
CA GLU A 76 1.31 22.29 -22.96
C GLU A 76 1.31 21.36 -21.74
N LEU A 77 1.47 21.91 -20.54
CA LEU A 77 1.47 21.13 -19.30
C LEU A 77 0.09 20.56 -19.01
N ASP A 78 -0.96 21.36 -19.25
CA ASP A 78 -2.35 20.90 -19.14
C ASP A 78 -2.63 19.73 -20.09
N ALA A 79 -2.17 19.83 -21.35
CA ALA A 79 -2.29 18.73 -22.31
C ALA A 79 -1.52 17.47 -21.86
N ASP A 80 -0.31 17.64 -21.36
CA ASP A 80 0.52 16.53 -20.86
C ASP A 80 -0.14 15.82 -19.66
N ILE A 81 -0.74 16.56 -18.73
CA ILE A 81 -1.45 16.00 -17.56
C ILE A 81 -2.71 15.26 -17.98
N ARG A 82 -3.47 15.77 -18.94
CA ARG A 82 -4.66 15.06 -19.46
C ARG A 82 -4.30 13.73 -20.12
N GLU A 83 -3.22 13.69 -20.89
CA GLU A 83 -2.74 12.43 -21.47
C GLU A 83 -2.31 11.41 -20.40
N LEU A 84 -1.66 11.90 -19.34
CA LEU A 84 -1.27 11.05 -18.20
C LEU A 84 -2.50 10.53 -17.44
N ASP A 85 -3.53 11.37 -17.23
CA ASP A 85 -4.77 10.95 -16.57
C ASP A 85 -5.51 9.88 -17.37
N GLN A 86 -5.49 9.97 -18.71
CA GLN A 86 -6.16 9.00 -19.57
C GLN A 86 -5.42 7.66 -19.67
N HIS A 87 -4.09 7.68 -19.70
CA HIS A 87 -3.30 6.52 -20.13
C HIS A 87 -2.39 5.91 -19.07
N LEU A 88 -2.02 6.65 -18.04
CA LEU A 88 -1.09 6.17 -17.00
C LEU A 88 -1.74 6.05 -15.62
N LEU A 89 -2.40 7.11 -15.17
CA LEU A 89 -2.91 7.19 -13.80
C LEU A 89 -3.95 6.11 -13.44
N PRO A 90 -4.87 5.65 -14.34
CA PRO A 90 -5.79 4.57 -14.03
C PRO A 90 -5.06 3.25 -13.75
N HIS A 91 -3.96 3.00 -14.48
CA HIS A 91 -3.13 1.81 -14.26
C HIS A 91 -2.33 1.90 -12.97
N PHE A 92 -1.75 3.07 -12.68
CA PHE A 92 -1.09 3.33 -11.40
C PHE A 92 -2.04 3.08 -10.23
N TRP A 93 -3.21 3.70 -10.24
CA TRP A 93 -4.21 3.57 -9.18
C TRP A 93 -4.56 2.10 -8.95
N ARG A 94 -4.85 1.36 -10.02
CA ARG A 94 -5.17 -0.06 -9.94
C ARG A 94 -4.04 -0.89 -9.32
N MET A 95 -2.79 -0.66 -9.73
CA MET A 95 -1.62 -1.36 -9.17
C MET A 95 -1.40 -1.00 -7.71
N ASN A 96 -1.60 0.26 -7.33
CA ASN A 96 -1.49 0.72 -5.95
C ASN A 96 -2.55 0.08 -5.05
N GLN A 97 -3.80 -0.01 -5.50
CA GLN A 97 -4.86 -0.72 -4.77
C GLN A 97 -4.58 -2.22 -4.63
N GLN A 98 -4.07 -2.86 -5.67
CA GLN A 98 -3.61 -4.24 -5.60
C GLN A 98 -2.49 -4.42 -4.56
N ALA A 99 -1.51 -3.53 -4.55
CA ALA A 99 -0.43 -3.56 -3.58
C ALA A 99 -0.96 -3.43 -2.15
N ARG A 100 -1.86 -2.45 -1.89
CA ARG A 100 -2.51 -2.25 -0.58
C ARG A 100 -3.29 -3.50 -0.14
N PHE A 101 -4.04 -4.12 -1.05
CA PHE A 101 -4.81 -5.33 -0.76
C PHE A 101 -3.89 -6.51 -0.36
N PHE A 102 -2.86 -6.82 -1.17
CA PHE A 102 -1.97 -7.94 -0.87
C PHE A 102 -1.09 -7.68 0.36
N GLN A 103 -0.70 -6.42 0.60
CA GLN A 103 -0.02 -6.01 1.83
C GLN A 103 -0.87 -6.30 3.06
N ASN A 104 -2.14 -5.89 3.01
CA ASN A 104 -3.08 -6.13 4.10
C ASN A 104 -3.30 -7.63 4.33
N ARG A 105 -3.43 -8.43 3.26
CA ARG A 105 -3.56 -9.88 3.34
C ARG A 105 -2.34 -10.54 3.98
N TYR A 106 -1.15 -10.08 3.61
CA TYR A 106 0.09 -10.54 4.22
C TYR A 106 0.10 -10.24 5.73
N TYR A 107 -0.29 -9.04 6.16
CA TYR A 107 -0.38 -8.71 7.58
C TYR A 107 -1.45 -9.52 8.32
N GLN A 108 -2.58 -9.83 7.70
CA GLN A 108 -3.59 -10.72 8.30
C GLN A 108 -2.99 -12.09 8.64
N TYR A 109 -2.22 -12.67 7.73
CA TYR A 109 -1.57 -13.94 7.99
C TYR A 109 -0.51 -13.83 9.09
N GLN A 110 0.33 -12.79 9.08
CA GLN A 110 1.31 -12.57 10.15
C GLN A 110 0.63 -12.43 11.52
N TRP A 111 -0.44 -11.65 11.62
CA TRP A 111 -1.18 -11.50 12.87
C TRP A 111 -1.82 -12.81 13.33
N ALA A 112 -2.39 -13.58 12.40
CA ALA A 112 -2.93 -14.90 12.73
C ALA A 112 -1.86 -15.83 13.32
N PHE A 113 -0.64 -15.82 12.78
CA PHE A 113 0.48 -16.56 13.33
C PHE A 113 0.87 -16.09 14.73
N ILE A 114 1.07 -14.80 14.91
CA ILE A 114 1.48 -14.21 16.21
C ILE A 114 0.44 -14.54 17.27
N LEU A 115 -0.84 -14.34 16.97
CA LEU A 115 -1.93 -14.64 17.90
C LEU A 115 -2.04 -16.14 18.21
N SER A 116 -1.90 -17.00 17.21
CA SER A 116 -1.91 -18.45 17.41
C SER A 116 -0.75 -18.92 18.29
N ALA A 117 0.45 -18.42 18.06
CA ALA A 117 1.62 -18.74 18.87
C ALA A 117 1.45 -18.25 20.32
N PHE A 118 0.98 -17.01 20.50
CA PHE A 118 0.70 -16.45 21.82
C PHE A 118 -0.35 -17.28 22.57
N LEU A 119 -1.48 -17.57 21.93
CA LEU A 119 -2.58 -18.35 22.55
C LEU A 119 -2.13 -19.77 22.91
N THR A 120 -1.38 -20.44 22.02
CA THR A 120 -0.86 -21.78 22.27
C THR A 120 0.06 -21.77 23.50
N THR A 121 0.97 -20.79 23.58
CA THR A 121 1.89 -20.65 24.72
C THR A 121 1.15 -20.34 26.01
N ALA A 122 0.16 -19.43 25.98
CA ALA A 122 -0.65 -19.08 27.14
C ALA A 122 -1.46 -20.27 27.65
N LEU A 123 -2.11 -21.01 26.75
CA LEU A 123 -2.87 -22.22 27.13
C LEU A 123 -1.97 -23.31 27.72
N ALA A 124 -0.76 -23.50 27.13
CA ALA A 124 0.20 -24.44 27.68
C ALA A 124 0.66 -24.04 29.09
N ALA A 125 0.95 -22.75 29.32
CA ALA A 125 1.32 -22.23 30.65
C ALA A 125 0.19 -22.43 31.67
N VAL A 126 -1.06 -22.12 31.31
CA VAL A 126 -2.24 -22.35 32.16
C VAL A 126 -2.40 -23.84 32.47
N ASN A 127 -2.23 -24.70 31.47
CA ASN A 127 -2.34 -26.17 31.69
C ASN A 127 -1.29 -26.67 32.68
N VAL A 128 -0.02 -26.23 32.53
CA VAL A 128 1.06 -26.58 33.47
C VAL A 128 0.76 -26.07 34.88
N PHE A 129 0.25 -24.84 34.99
CA PHE A 129 -0.13 -24.24 36.28
C PHE A 129 -1.25 -25.05 36.96
N LEU A 130 -2.32 -25.40 36.25
CA LEU A 130 -3.40 -26.20 36.77
C LEU A 130 -2.96 -27.58 37.22
N TYR A 131 -2.05 -28.21 36.43
CA TYR A 131 -1.45 -29.46 36.79
C TYR A 131 -0.64 -29.38 38.09
N ALA A 132 0.21 -28.33 38.23
CA ALA A 132 1.01 -28.08 39.43
C ALA A 132 0.18 -27.82 40.66
N GLN A 133 -1.02 -27.24 40.53
CA GLN A 133 -1.97 -27.01 41.65
C GLN A 133 -2.83 -28.25 41.98
N GLY A 134 -2.59 -29.39 41.32
CA GLY A 134 -3.31 -30.63 41.55
C GLY A 134 -4.77 -30.62 41.06
N TRP A 135 -5.10 -29.73 40.12
CA TRP A 135 -6.42 -29.66 39.46
C TRP A 135 -6.57 -30.78 38.41
N THR A 136 -6.08 -31.96 38.76
CA THR A 136 -6.18 -33.20 37.99
C THR A 136 -7.13 -34.16 38.65
N GLY A 137 -7.80 -35.00 37.88
CA GLY A 137 -8.78 -35.95 38.41
C GLY A 137 -10.09 -35.30 38.88
N HIS A 138 -10.69 -35.79 39.93
CA HIS A 138 -12.04 -35.34 40.40
C HIS A 138 -12.13 -33.87 40.73
N ARG A 139 -11.06 -33.20 41.14
CA ARG A 139 -11.07 -31.75 41.46
C ARG A 139 -11.05 -30.86 40.21
N GLY A 140 -10.64 -31.38 39.05
CA GLY A 140 -10.54 -30.65 37.79
C GLY A 140 -11.72 -30.93 36.84
N THR A 141 -12.80 -31.52 37.26
CA THR A 141 -13.95 -31.87 36.41
C THR A 141 -14.84 -30.65 36.20
N ILE A 142 -15.17 -30.30 34.96
CA ILE A 142 -16.08 -29.19 34.61
C ILE A 142 -17.51 -29.71 34.53
N VAL A 143 -17.75 -30.73 33.71
CA VAL A 143 -19.04 -31.36 33.49
C VAL A 143 -18.85 -32.84 33.24
N GLY A 144 -19.46 -33.69 34.07
CA GLY A 144 -19.38 -35.15 33.92
C GLY A 144 -17.94 -35.67 34.04
N THR A 145 -17.40 -36.20 32.98
CA THR A 145 -16.04 -36.76 32.91
C THR A 145 -14.99 -35.80 32.30
N LEU A 146 -15.42 -34.66 31.75
CA LEU A 146 -14.56 -33.72 31.08
C LEU A 146 -13.66 -32.96 32.06
N GLN A 147 -12.35 -33.09 31.90
CA GLN A 147 -11.35 -32.39 32.72
C GLN A 147 -10.86 -31.10 32.06
N TRP A 148 -10.44 -30.10 32.87
CA TRP A 148 -9.87 -28.86 32.40
C TRP A 148 -8.67 -29.07 31.50
N THR A 149 -7.83 -30.04 31.80
CA THR A 149 -6.63 -30.39 31.01
C THR A 149 -6.98 -30.90 29.62
N GLU A 150 -8.07 -31.67 29.49
CA GLU A 150 -8.57 -32.17 28.20
C GLU A 150 -9.15 -31.03 27.35
N LEU A 151 -9.92 -30.12 27.97
CA LEU A 151 -10.46 -28.95 27.29
C LEU A 151 -9.34 -28.04 26.77
N LEU A 152 -8.33 -27.74 27.60
CA LEU A 152 -7.18 -26.91 27.19
C LEU A 152 -6.36 -27.60 26.11
N GLY A 153 -6.18 -28.93 26.20
CA GLY A 153 -5.54 -29.73 25.14
C GLY A 153 -6.29 -29.63 23.82
N PHE A 154 -7.61 -29.78 23.85
CA PHE A 154 -8.45 -29.64 22.66
C PHE A 154 -8.36 -28.24 22.05
N LEU A 155 -8.47 -27.16 22.87
CA LEU A 155 -8.33 -25.79 22.39
C LEU A 155 -6.95 -25.54 21.76
N THR A 156 -5.88 -26.07 22.37
CA THR A 156 -4.53 -25.98 21.82
C THR A 156 -4.44 -26.67 20.47
N ALA A 157 -5.05 -27.85 20.30
CA ALA A 157 -5.09 -28.57 19.03
C ALA A 157 -5.84 -27.79 17.94
N VAL A 158 -6.98 -27.19 18.29
CA VAL A 158 -7.78 -26.35 17.36
C VAL A 158 -6.97 -25.13 16.91
N ILE A 159 -6.32 -24.41 17.83
CA ILE A 159 -5.51 -23.22 17.49
C ILE A 159 -4.32 -23.62 16.61
N SER A 160 -3.67 -24.74 16.92
CA SER A 160 -2.56 -25.26 16.10
C SER A 160 -3.03 -25.67 14.70
N GLY A 161 -4.22 -26.25 14.58
CA GLY A 161 -4.86 -26.56 13.30
C GLY A 161 -5.14 -25.31 12.47
N ILE A 162 -5.64 -24.23 13.11
CA ILE A 162 -5.85 -22.93 12.44
C ILE A 162 -4.51 -22.36 11.97
N ALA A 163 -3.47 -22.39 12.80
CA ALA A 163 -2.14 -21.93 12.42
C ALA A 163 -1.59 -22.70 11.22
N ALA A 164 -1.74 -24.01 11.19
CA ALA A 164 -1.34 -24.84 10.06
C ALA A 164 -2.12 -24.50 8.77
N ALA A 165 -3.43 -24.30 8.87
CA ALA A 165 -4.26 -23.89 7.74
C ALA A 165 -3.85 -22.51 7.19
N VAL A 166 -3.56 -21.54 8.07
CA VAL A 166 -3.05 -20.21 7.67
C VAL A 166 -1.69 -20.33 6.98
N SER A 167 -0.79 -21.17 7.49
CA SER A 167 0.50 -21.46 6.84
C SER A 167 0.33 -21.99 5.43
N PHE A 168 -0.56 -22.95 5.25
CA PHE A 168 -0.86 -23.54 3.95
C PHE A 168 -1.42 -22.48 2.97
N LEU A 169 -2.35 -21.63 3.44
CA LEU A 169 -2.89 -20.54 2.63
C LEU A 169 -1.82 -19.52 2.25
N ASP A 170 -0.94 -19.13 3.16
CA ASP A 170 0.16 -18.21 2.88
C ASP A 170 1.12 -18.76 1.82
N ALA A 171 1.50 -20.02 1.97
CA ALA A 171 2.38 -20.71 1.02
C ALA A 171 1.78 -20.79 -0.39
N ASN A 172 0.47 -21.06 -0.50
CA ASN A 172 -0.21 -21.19 -1.80
C ASN A 172 -0.51 -19.83 -2.45
N GLN A 173 -0.94 -18.84 -1.66
CA GLN A 173 -1.36 -17.53 -2.20
C GLN A 173 -0.20 -16.57 -2.43
N THR A 174 0.94 -16.78 -1.78
CA THR A 174 2.16 -15.96 -1.86
C THR A 174 1.87 -14.44 -1.85
N PRO A 175 1.11 -13.92 -0.86
CA PRO A 175 0.64 -12.53 -0.87
C PRO A 175 1.81 -11.54 -0.84
N GLN A 176 2.91 -11.89 -0.16
CA GLN A 176 4.12 -11.07 -0.11
C GLN A 176 4.72 -10.82 -1.51
N LYS A 177 4.83 -11.88 -2.33
CA LYS A 177 5.38 -11.76 -3.69
C LYS A 177 4.47 -10.92 -4.58
N ARG A 178 3.15 -11.11 -4.46
CA ARG A 178 2.14 -10.34 -5.19
C ARG A 178 2.14 -8.88 -4.77
N TRP A 179 2.23 -8.60 -3.47
CA TRP A 179 2.38 -7.24 -2.95
C TRP A 179 3.61 -6.56 -3.50
N TYR A 180 4.79 -7.20 -3.37
CA TYR A 180 6.03 -6.63 -3.84
C TYR A 180 5.98 -6.31 -5.35
N LYS A 181 5.48 -7.25 -6.15
CA LYS A 181 5.34 -7.08 -7.59
C LYS A 181 4.43 -5.89 -7.93
N ALA A 182 3.23 -5.83 -7.33
CA ALA A 182 2.30 -4.74 -7.56
C ALA A 182 2.89 -3.38 -7.11
N ARG A 183 3.66 -3.36 -6.01
CA ARG A 183 4.31 -2.14 -5.52
C ARG A 183 5.40 -1.66 -6.47
N VAL A 184 6.28 -2.54 -6.93
CA VAL A 184 7.33 -2.19 -7.90
C VAL A 184 6.71 -1.58 -9.16
N GLN A 185 5.62 -2.14 -9.67
CA GLN A 185 4.93 -1.61 -10.84
C GLN A 185 4.29 -0.25 -10.59
N ALA A 186 3.62 -0.07 -9.44
CA ALA A 186 3.08 1.24 -9.07
C ALA A 186 4.19 2.29 -9.00
N GLU A 187 5.34 1.98 -8.38
CA GLU A 187 6.47 2.91 -8.30
C GLU A 187 7.12 3.17 -9.67
N THR A 188 7.17 2.16 -10.56
CA THR A 188 7.65 2.36 -11.93
C THR A 188 6.73 3.30 -12.70
N LEU A 189 5.41 3.10 -12.62
CA LEU A 189 4.44 4.00 -13.26
C LEU A 189 4.51 5.43 -12.66
N ARG A 190 4.72 5.54 -11.35
CA ARG A 190 4.94 6.83 -10.69
C ARG A 190 6.20 7.54 -11.21
N SER A 191 7.29 6.81 -11.33
CA SER A 191 8.53 7.35 -11.91
C SER A 191 8.33 7.82 -13.35
N MET A 192 7.61 7.03 -14.16
CA MET A 192 7.28 7.40 -15.54
C MET A 192 6.44 8.68 -15.63
N TYR A 193 5.51 8.89 -14.70
CA TYR A 193 4.73 10.13 -14.62
C TYR A 193 5.63 11.36 -14.49
N PHE A 194 6.57 11.33 -13.54
CA PHE A 194 7.46 12.48 -13.33
C PHE A 194 8.47 12.65 -14.47
N LEU A 195 8.98 11.56 -15.04
CA LEU A 195 9.87 11.63 -16.21
C LEU A 195 9.17 12.22 -17.43
N PHE A 196 7.88 11.89 -17.63
CA PHE A 196 7.09 12.43 -18.73
C PHE A 196 6.89 13.94 -18.58
N LEU A 197 6.50 14.41 -17.38
CA LEU A 197 6.34 15.84 -17.09
C LEU A 197 7.66 16.61 -17.18
N ALA A 198 8.76 16.00 -16.72
CA ALA A 198 10.10 16.59 -16.80
C ALA A 198 10.70 16.54 -18.21
N ARG A 199 10.02 15.92 -19.18
CA ARG A 199 10.50 15.72 -20.57
C ARG A 199 11.88 15.08 -20.60
N GLN A 200 12.15 14.13 -19.71
CA GLN A 200 13.40 13.38 -19.65
C GLN A 200 13.29 12.02 -20.34
N ALA A 201 14.44 11.47 -20.72
CA ALA A 201 14.48 10.16 -21.35
C ALA A 201 13.70 9.10 -20.53
N PRO A 202 12.89 8.28 -21.16
CA PRO A 202 12.70 8.06 -22.60
C PRO A 202 11.69 9.01 -23.27
N PHE A 203 11.21 10.07 -22.59
CA PHE A 203 10.14 10.99 -23.05
C PHE A 203 10.68 12.36 -23.47
N ASP A 204 11.88 12.42 -23.98
CA ASP A 204 12.63 13.63 -24.36
C ASP A 204 12.34 14.15 -25.79
N SER A 205 11.46 13.44 -26.53
CA SER A 205 11.08 13.88 -27.89
C SER A 205 10.37 15.23 -27.87
N PRO A 206 10.70 16.17 -28.78
CA PRO A 206 9.98 17.42 -28.93
C PRO A 206 8.55 17.21 -29.46
N ASN A 207 8.28 16.06 -30.12
CA ASN A 207 6.97 15.73 -30.66
C ASN A 207 6.07 15.10 -29.59
N GLN A 208 5.00 15.78 -29.21
CA GLN A 208 4.04 15.31 -28.20
C GLN A 208 3.45 13.93 -28.58
N ARG A 209 3.08 13.72 -29.85
CA ARG A 209 2.50 12.43 -30.28
C ARG A 209 3.46 11.26 -30.05
N GLU A 210 4.73 11.47 -30.34
CA GLU A 210 5.75 10.46 -30.14
C GLU A 210 5.98 10.18 -28.64
N ARG A 211 5.99 11.23 -27.81
CA ARG A 211 6.10 11.07 -26.35
C ARG A 211 4.94 10.24 -25.79
N VAL A 212 3.69 10.57 -26.18
CA VAL A 212 2.49 9.84 -25.74
C VAL A 212 2.54 8.39 -26.22
N GLN A 213 2.94 8.15 -27.45
CA GLN A 213 3.06 6.78 -27.96
C GLN A 213 4.10 5.98 -27.17
N ARG A 214 5.29 6.53 -26.94
CA ARG A 214 6.33 5.89 -26.10
C ARG A 214 5.84 5.62 -24.68
N MET A 215 5.08 6.56 -24.09
CA MET A 215 4.48 6.36 -22.76
C MET A 215 3.52 5.16 -22.77
N ARG A 216 2.61 5.08 -23.74
CA ARG A 216 1.67 3.95 -23.88
C ARG A 216 2.39 2.62 -24.03
N GLU A 217 3.43 2.57 -24.86
CA GLU A 217 4.24 1.36 -25.05
C GLU A 217 4.91 0.93 -23.74
N LYS A 218 5.49 1.88 -22.99
CA LYS A 218 6.11 1.60 -21.69
C LYS A 218 5.10 1.17 -20.63
N VAL A 219 3.92 1.77 -20.59
CA VAL A 219 2.84 1.32 -19.68
C VAL A 219 2.45 -0.13 -20.00
N ILE A 220 2.29 -0.47 -21.29
CA ILE A 220 1.98 -1.84 -21.70
C ILE A 220 3.12 -2.81 -21.32
N GLU A 221 4.37 -2.42 -21.47
CA GLU A 221 5.54 -3.20 -21.07
C GLU A 221 5.50 -3.53 -19.57
N VAL A 222 5.34 -2.51 -18.72
CA VAL A 222 5.21 -2.66 -17.26
C VAL A 222 4.04 -3.57 -16.89
N LEU A 223 2.91 -3.46 -17.59
CA LEU A 223 1.74 -4.30 -17.35
C LEU A 223 1.93 -5.75 -17.85
N ARG A 224 2.67 -5.96 -18.93
CA ARG A 224 2.97 -7.32 -19.46
C ARG A 224 3.89 -8.10 -18.55
N GLU A 225 4.90 -7.48 -17.97
CA GLU A 225 5.76 -8.12 -16.98
C GLU A 225 4.97 -8.65 -15.78
N THR A 226 3.70 -8.20 -15.64
CA THR A 226 2.81 -8.58 -14.53
C THR A 226 1.96 -9.78 -14.82
N ARG A 227 1.72 -10.14 -16.08
CA ARG A 227 0.94 -11.36 -16.29
C ARG A 227 1.71 -12.51 -15.63
N PRO A 228 1.22 -13.07 -14.51
CA PRO A 228 1.70 -14.37 -14.13
C PRO A 228 1.48 -15.22 -15.40
N LEU A 229 2.45 -16.02 -15.72
CA LEU A 229 2.16 -17.22 -16.47
C LEU A 229 1.06 -17.91 -15.66
N GLU A 230 -0.19 -17.60 -15.92
CA GLU A 230 -1.30 -18.47 -15.56
C GLU A 230 -0.94 -19.78 -16.25
N LYS A 231 -0.35 -20.67 -15.46
CA LYS A 231 -0.24 -22.05 -15.87
C LYS A 231 -1.66 -22.51 -16.13
N PRO A 232 -1.90 -23.12 -17.32
CA PRO A 232 -3.17 -23.74 -17.66
C PRO A 232 -3.61 -24.72 -16.59
#